data_05d630da081b0c7196118722d3d3f46d
#
_entry.id   05d630da081b0c7196118722d3d3f46d
#
_cell.length_a   1.000
_cell.length_b   1.000
_cell.length_c   1.000
_cell.angle_alpha   90.00
_cell.angle_beta   90.00
_cell.angle_gamma   90.00
#
_symmetry.space_group_name_H-M   'P 1'
#
loop_
_entity.id
_entity.type
_entity.pdbx_description
1 polymer ?
#
loop_
_entity_poly.entity_id
_entity_poly.type
_entity_poly.pdbx_seq_one_letter_code
_entity_poly.pdbx_strand_id
1 'polypeptide(L)'
;MCIRDRSTDEYYIALEKLGPCSKLSGRITTALECSAVKGESTPMEGTSIGHKSVYVASKSDEYTIIVDTYGKLRWQEGEADGYPLLCIVSEQVSEEYLETLRTLGISWIAAGAERIDLPEAMELLHEHFGVERLAIVGGGHICGGFLEAGLIDEVSIMVAPGIDGRKGQTAVFDGISRMECNPYKLKLESVEQWETDIVWLRYKIK
;
A
#
# COMPACT_ATOMS: atom_id res chain seq x y z
N MET A 1 -11.19 1.82 -3.82
CA MET A 1 -12.34 1.36 -4.65
C MET A 1 -13.60 1.42 -3.77
N CYS A 2 -14.59 2.26 -4.08
CA CYS A 2 -15.80 2.36 -3.27
C CYS A 2 -16.93 1.56 -3.93
N ILE A 3 -16.95 0.27 -3.74
CA ILE A 3 -18.08 -0.57 -4.11
C ILE A 3 -18.73 -1.03 -2.81
N ARG A 4 -19.74 -0.29 -2.33
CA ARG A 4 -20.45 -0.61 -1.08
C ARG A 4 -21.52 -1.69 -1.22
N ASP A 5 -21.84 -2.09 -2.44
CA ASP A 5 -23.01 -2.93 -2.79
C ASP A 5 -22.67 -4.17 -3.63
N ARG A 6 -21.38 -4.50 -3.77
CA ARG A 6 -20.92 -5.72 -4.46
C ARG A 6 -19.93 -6.49 -3.62
N SER A 7 -19.96 -7.81 -3.81
CA SER A 7 -18.91 -8.71 -3.27
C SER A 7 -17.52 -8.24 -3.73
N THR A 8 -16.56 -8.28 -2.83
CA THR A 8 -15.14 -8.07 -3.13
C THR A 8 -14.45 -9.40 -3.43
N ASP A 9 -15.19 -10.50 -3.53
CA ASP A 9 -14.66 -11.84 -3.67
C ASP A 9 -13.81 -11.96 -4.94
N GLU A 10 -14.28 -11.39 -6.06
CA GLU A 10 -13.53 -11.41 -7.33
C GLU A 10 -12.19 -10.69 -7.24
N TYR A 11 -12.10 -9.64 -6.42
CA TYR A 11 -10.84 -8.95 -6.17
C TYR A 11 -9.84 -9.87 -5.44
N TYR A 12 -10.28 -10.59 -4.42
CA TYR A 12 -9.42 -11.54 -3.71
C TYR A 12 -9.04 -12.73 -4.60
N ILE A 13 -9.96 -13.24 -5.41
CA ILE A 13 -9.67 -14.28 -6.42
C ILE A 13 -8.60 -13.80 -7.42
N ALA A 14 -8.67 -12.54 -7.87
CA ALA A 14 -7.64 -11.98 -8.74
C ALA A 14 -6.27 -11.90 -8.05
N LEU A 15 -6.24 -11.47 -6.78
CA LEU A 15 -5.00 -11.46 -5.99
C LEU A 15 -4.40 -12.86 -5.84
N GLU A 16 -5.20 -13.86 -5.50
CA GLU A 16 -4.77 -15.26 -5.41
C GLU A 16 -4.19 -15.78 -6.73
N LYS A 17 -4.85 -15.46 -7.85
CA LYS A 17 -4.35 -15.82 -9.20
C LYS A 17 -3.01 -15.15 -9.54
N LEU A 18 -2.70 -14.01 -8.96
CA LEU A 18 -1.40 -13.38 -9.08
C LEU A 18 -0.29 -14.12 -8.32
N GLY A 19 -0.66 -15.02 -7.40
CA GLY A 19 0.25 -15.80 -6.57
C GLY A 19 0.68 -15.09 -5.29
N PRO A 20 1.43 -15.78 -4.40
CA PRO A 20 1.84 -15.24 -3.10
C PRO A 20 2.56 -13.91 -3.23
N CYS A 21 2.17 -12.92 -2.43
CA CYS A 21 2.78 -11.60 -2.41
C CYS A 21 2.36 -10.82 -1.17
N SER A 22 3.27 -10.06 -0.60
CA SER A 22 2.92 -9.06 0.42
C SER A 22 2.02 -7.99 -0.19
N LYS A 23 1.10 -7.43 0.61
CA LYS A 23 0.12 -6.44 0.16
C LYS A 23 0.44 -5.09 0.78
N LEU A 24 0.50 -4.04 -0.03
CA LEU A 24 0.77 -2.69 0.43
C LEU A 24 -0.41 -1.76 0.14
N SER A 25 -0.86 -1.05 1.17
CA SER A 25 -1.88 -0.02 1.07
C SER A 25 -1.45 1.30 1.74
N GLY A 26 -2.14 2.38 1.36
CA GLY A 26 -1.94 3.67 1.99
C GLY A 26 -2.82 3.87 3.23
N ARG A 27 -2.41 4.78 4.09
CA ARG A 27 -3.08 5.14 5.35
C ARG A 27 -4.60 5.31 5.25
N ILE A 28 -5.10 6.03 4.23
CA ILE A 28 -6.54 6.31 4.10
C ILE A 28 -7.32 5.03 3.83
N THR A 29 -6.84 4.19 2.93
CA THR A 29 -7.45 2.88 2.64
C THR A 29 -7.43 2.01 3.88
N THR A 30 -6.29 1.94 4.56
CA THR A 30 -6.13 1.16 5.79
C THR A 30 -7.07 1.63 6.91
N ALA A 31 -7.22 2.94 7.10
CA ALA A 31 -8.14 3.49 8.12
C ALA A 31 -9.62 3.15 7.87
N LEU A 32 -9.99 2.87 6.62
CA LEU A 32 -11.36 2.54 6.22
C LEU A 32 -11.66 1.04 6.20
N GLU A 33 -10.66 0.20 5.92
CA GLU A 33 -10.85 -1.20 5.56
C GLU A 33 -10.16 -2.18 6.53
N CYS A 34 -9.12 -1.74 7.27
CA CYS A 34 -8.36 -2.63 8.14
C CYS A 34 -8.97 -2.71 9.55
N SER A 35 -9.32 -3.92 9.99
CA SER A 35 -9.90 -4.17 11.31
C SER A 35 -8.91 -3.90 12.45
N ALA A 36 -7.60 -4.02 12.20
CA ALA A 36 -6.54 -3.77 13.18
C ALA A 36 -6.33 -2.27 13.50
N VAL A 37 -7.10 -1.37 12.84
CA VAL A 37 -7.01 0.08 13.01
C VAL A 37 -8.28 0.65 13.60
N LYS A 38 -8.16 1.42 14.69
CA LYS A 38 -9.28 2.15 15.30
C LYS A 38 -9.69 3.40 14.50
N GLY A 39 -8.82 3.86 13.61
CA GLY A 39 -9.00 5.08 12.82
C GLY A 39 -7.70 5.86 12.70
N GLU A 40 -7.81 7.10 12.24
CA GLU A 40 -6.66 8.00 12.13
C GLU A 40 -6.86 9.26 12.96
N SER A 41 -5.75 9.91 13.28
CA SER A 41 -5.71 11.14 14.07
C SER A 41 -4.58 12.04 13.57
N THR A 42 -4.31 13.13 14.26
CA THR A 42 -3.06 13.89 14.10
C THR A 42 -1.86 12.98 14.40
N PRO A 43 -0.67 13.26 13.86
CA PRO A 43 0.55 12.55 14.27
C PRO A 43 0.65 12.50 15.80
N MET A 44 1.22 11.44 16.34
CA MET A 44 1.49 11.40 17.77
C MET A 44 2.51 12.49 18.14
N GLU A 45 2.22 13.22 19.19
CA GLU A 45 3.16 14.20 19.75
C GLU A 45 4.43 13.49 20.20
N GLY A 46 5.56 14.18 20.12
CA GLY A 46 6.85 13.65 20.53
C GLY A 46 7.97 14.14 19.63
N THR A 47 9.18 13.73 19.97
CA THR A 47 10.37 14.06 19.19
C THR A 47 10.44 13.13 17.98
N SER A 48 10.62 13.70 16.78
CA SER A 48 10.86 12.90 15.57
C SER A 48 12.18 12.13 15.71
N ILE A 49 12.20 10.91 15.16
CA ILE A 49 13.41 10.07 15.26
C ILE A 49 14.58 10.66 14.48
N GLY A 50 14.33 11.41 13.39
CA GLY A 50 15.34 12.13 12.61
C GLY A 50 16.43 11.25 11.97
N HIS A 51 16.23 9.96 11.88
CA HIS A 51 17.16 9.03 11.28
C HIS A 51 16.44 7.78 10.74
N LYS A 52 17.08 7.10 9.80
CA LYS A 52 16.64 5.81 9.28
C LYS A 52 16.59 4.75 10.38
N SER A 53 15.50 3.97 10.41
CA SER A 53 15.29 2.92 11.41
C SER A 53 14.55 1.74 10.81
N VAL A 54 14.96 0.53 11.17
CA VAL A 54 14.26 -0.71 10.83
C VAL A 54 14.08 -1.55 12.07
N TYR A 55 12.88 -2.06 12.27
CA TYR A 55 12.57 -2.99 13.34
C TYR A 55 11.77 -4.16 12.81
N VAL A 56 12.25 -5.36 13.07
CA VAL A 56 11.62 -6.63 12.67
C VAL A 56 11.03 -7.28 13.91
N ALA A 57 9.72 -7.16 14.09
CA ALA A 57 9.00 -7.79 15.19
C ALA A 57 8.83 -9.30 14.96
N SER A 58 8.53 -9.70 13.72
CA SER A 58 8.36 -11.10 13.32
C SER A 58 8.83 -11.32 11.88
N LYS A 59 9.18 -12.55 11.55
CA LYS A 59 9.49 -12.99 10.18
C LYS A 59 8.29 -13.74 9.62
N SER A 60 7.97 -13.48 8.35
CA SER A 60 6.89 -14.13 7.61
C SER A 60 7.24 -14.17 6.13
N ASP A 61 6.60 -15.06 5.38
CA ASP A 61 6.72 -15.09 3.92
C ASP A 61 5.92 -13.94 3.25
N GLU A 62 4.86 -13.49 3.92
CA GLU A 62 4.01 -12.39 3.45
C GLU A 62 3.67 -11.43 4.60
N TYR A 63 3.48 -10.16 4.28
CA TYR A 63 3.14 -9.10 5.22
C TYR A 63 1.97 -8.26 4.70
N THR A 64 1.17 -7.72 5.62
CA THR A 64 0.28 -6.60 5.35
C THR A 64 1.03 -5.31 5.64
N ILE A 65 1.37 -4.58 4.56
CA ILE A 65 2.26 -3.41 4.61
C ILE A 65 1.44 -2.14 4.46
N ILE A 66 1.71 -1.16 5.33
CA ILE A 66 0.97 0.09 5.36
C ILE A 66 1.92 1.28 5.27
N VAL A 67 1.61 2.19 4.34
CA VAL A 67 2.31 3.47 4.23
C VAL A 67 1.60 4.52 5.09
N ASP A 68 2.22 4.91 6.21
CA ASP A 68 1.73 5.93 7.14
C ASP A 68 2.83 6.95 7.46
N THR A 69 3.15 7.80 6.50
CA THR A 69 4.30 8.73 6.50
C THR A 69 4.60 9.39 7.84
N TYR A 70 3.56 9.79 8.59
CA TYR A 70 3.70 10.59 9.81
C TYR A 70 3.15 9.94 11.07
N GLY A 71 2.83 8.64 11.07
CA GLY A 71 2.32 7.95 12.25
C GLY A 71 0.93 8.41 12.70
N LYS A 72 -0.02 8.48 11.78
CA LYS A 72 -1.39 8.95 12.05
C LYS A 72 -2.38 7.83 12.39
N LEU A 73 -2.07 6.59 12.06
CA LEU A 73 -2.95 5.46 12.37
C LEU A 73 -2.91 5.11 13.85
N ARG A 74 -4.05 4.68 14.37
CA ARG A 74 -4.20 4.20 15.74
C ARG A 74 -4.44 2.71 15.72
N TRP A 75 -3.40 1.96 15.98
CA TRP A 75 -3.35 0.51 15.92
C TRP A 75 -3.95 -0.12 17.17
N GLN A 76 -4.55 -1.31 17.01
CA GLN A 76 -5.10 -2.14 18.08
C GLN A 76 -4.47 -3.53 18.11
N GLU A 77 -4.03 -4.03 16.97
CA GLU A 77 -3.50 -5.37 16.78
C GLU A 77 -2.23 -5.33 15.93
N GLY A 78 -1.38 -6.36 16.05
CA GLY A 78 -0.14 -6.51 15.30
C GLY A 78 -0.27 -7.29 14.00
N GLU A 79 -1.46 -7.78 13.70
CA GLU A 79 -1.77 -8.60 12.53
C GLU A 79 -3.07 -8.13 11.86
N ALA A 80 -3.18 -8.35 10.57
CA ALA A 80 -4.40 -8.16 9.80
C ALA A 80 -4.49 -9.24 8.72
N ASP A 81 -5.70 -9.79 8.52
CA ASP A 81 -5.98 -10.85 7.54
C ASP A 81 -5.09 -12.10 7.69
N GLY A 82 -4.59 -12.37 8.91
CA GLY A 82 -3.69 -13.49 9.22
C GLY A 82 -2.22 -13.23 8.86
N TYR A 83 -1.84 -12.01 8.52
CA TYR A 83 -0.46 -11.62 8.22
C TYR A 83 0.07 -10.56 9.18
N PRO A 84 1.37 -10.63 9.56
CA PRO A 84 2.00 -9.60 10.38
C PRO A 84 1.94 -8.23 9.72
N LEU A 85 1.72 -7.19 10.54
CA LEU A 85 1.73 -5.81 10.09
C LEU A 85 3.16 -5.26 9.97
N LEU A 86 3.38 -4.46 8.93
CA LEU A 86 4.60 -3.70 8.72
C LEU A 86 4.24 -2.26 8.32
N CYS A 87 4.72 -1.27 9.06
CA CYS A 87 4.54 0.13 8.74
C CYS A 87 5.74 0.71 8.02
N ILE A 88 5.52 1.39 6.88
CA ILE A 88 6.53 2.24 6.23
C ILE A 88 6.21 3.68 6.60
N VAL A 89 7.17 4.35 7.23
CA VAL A 89 7.06 5.71 7.75
C VAL A 89 8.24 6.57 7.31
N SER A 90 8.15 7.89 7.49
CA SER A 90 9.30 8.78 7.33
C SER A 90 10.06 8.95 8.65
N GLU A 91 11.24 9.55 8.59
CA GLU A 91 12.04 9.92 9.78
C GLU A 91 11.39 11.04 10.62
N GLN A 92 10.26 11.60 10.17
CA GLN A 92 9.44 12.54 10.93
C GLN A 92 8.51 11.88 11.95
N VAL A 93 8.38 10.55 11.93
CA VAL A 93 7.57 9.85 12.92
C VAL A 93 8.16 10.02 14.31
N SER A 94 7.31 10.09 15.34
CA SER A 94 7.78 10.23 16.72
C SER A 94 8.25 8.90 17.31
N GLU A 95 9.17 8.98 18.27
CA GLU A 95 9.61 7.82 19.07
C GLU A 95 8.43 7.14 19.76
N GLU A 96 7.45 7.90 20.24
CA GLU A 96 6.25 7.40 20.91
C GLU A 96 5.38 6.57 19.98
N TYR A 97 5.33 6.94 18.70
CA TYR A 97 4.63 6.14 17.70
C TYR A 97 5.34 4.80 17.45
N LEU A 98 6.66 4.82 17.31
CA LEU A 98 7.44 3.59 17.12
C LEU A 98 7.36 2.68 18.35
N GLU A 99 7.33 3.24 19.56
CA GLU A 99 7.14 2.45 20.79
C GLU A 99 5.74 1.80 20.84
N THR A 100 4.71 2.49 20.32
CA THR A 100 3.38 1.91 20.17
C THR A 100 3.40 0.73 19.19
N LEU A 101 4.08 0.87 18.04
CA LEU A 101 4.24 -0.22 17.08
C LEU A 101 4.98 -1.41 17.71
N ARG A 102 6.07 -1.14 18.45
CA ARG A 102 6.86 -2.17 19.15
C ARG A 102 6.01 -2.95 20.14
N THR A 103 5.22 -2.25 20.95
CA THR A 103 4.35 -2.86 21.98
C THR A 103 3.31 -3.79 21.36
N LEU A 104 2.83 -3.47 20.15
CA LEU A 104 1.86 -4.28 19.43
C LEU A 104 2.50 -5.36 18.54
N GLY A 105 3.82 -5.45 18.48
CA GLY A 105 4.52 -6.40 17.61
C GLY A 105 4.44 -6.04 16.14
N ILE A 106 4.28 -4.76 15.80
CA ILE A 106 4.25 -4.26 14.42
C ILE A 106 5.67 -3.91 14.00
N SER A 107 6.10 -4.45 12.86
CA SER A 107 7.38 -4.11 12.25
C SER A 107 7.34 -2.72 11.61
N TRP A 108 8.51 -2.07 11.43
CA TRP A 108 8.56 -0.82 10.67
C TRP A 108 9.84 -0.65 9.86
N ILE A 109 9.71 0.19 8.84
CA ILE A 109 10.81 0.79 8.08
C ILE A 109 10.59 2.30 8.11
N ALA A 110 11.52 3.05 8.70
CA ALA A 110 11.56 4.51 8.63
C ALA A 110 12.67 4.91 7.65
N ALA A 111 12.28 5.51 6.52
CA ALA A 111 13.18 5.90 5.45
C ALA A 111 12.74 7.23 4.81
N GLY A 112 13.67 8.15 4.64
CA GLY A 112 13.46 9.48 4.08
C GLY A 112 13.17 10.56 5.12
N ALA A 113 13.91 11.66 5.03
CA ALA A 113 13.97 12.71 6.05
C ALA A 113 12.64 13.46 6.27
N GLU A 114 11.93 13.85 5.21
CA GLU A 114 10.65 14.61 5.30
C GLU A 114 9.47 13.78 4.82
N ARG A 115 9.70 12.96 3.81
CA ARG A 115 8.72 12.04 3.21
C ARG A 115 9.40 10.69 3.05
N ILE A 116 8.61 9.66 2.87
CA ILE A 116 9.15 8.34 2.59
C ILE A 116 9.95 8.36 1.30
N ASP A 117 11.18 7.87 1.37
CA ASP A 117 11.98 7.50 0.22
C ASP A 117 11.56 6.09 -0.21
N LEU A 118 10.70 6.01 -1.24
CA LEU A 118 10.14 4.74 -1.69
C LEU A 118 11.21 3.77 -2.22
N PRO A 119 12.16 4.19 -3.07
CA PRO A 119 13.28 3.33 -3.48
C PRO A 119 14.01 2.73 -2.30
N GLU A 120 14.47 3.55 -1.36
CA GLU A 120 15.18 3.09 -0.16
C GLU A 120 14.31 2.17 0.70
N ALA A 121 13.03 2.51 0.88
CA ALA A 121 12.11 1.67 1.65
C ALA A 121 11.92 0.28 1.01
N MET A 122 11.92 0.17 -0.32
CA MET A 122 11.82 -1.12 -1.03
C MET A 122 13.10 -1.94 -0.91
N GLU A 123 14.28 -1.30 -0.94
CA GLU A 123 15.55 -1.98 -0.69
C GLU A 123 15.58 -2.57 0.73
N LEU A 124 15.22 -1.78 1.74
CA LEU A 124 15.16 -2.22 3.14
C LEU A 124 14.09 -3.31 3.36
N LEU A 125 12.96 -3.24 2.65
CA LEU A 125 11.92 -4.25 2.69
C LEU A 125 12.43 -5.60 2.17
N HIS A 126 13.17 -5.58 1.07
CA HIS A 126 13.80 -6.79 0.54
C HIS A 126 14.90 -7.31 1.49
N GLU A 127 15.82 -6.46 1.93
CA GLU A 127 16.98 -6.83 2.75
C GLU A 127 16.56 -7.41 4.12
N HIS A 128 15.66 -6.73 4.82
CA HIS A 128 15.33 -7.08 6.20
C HIS A 128 14.12 -8.03 6.33
N PHE A 129 13.21 -8.02 5.38
CA PHE A 129 11.96 -8.81 5.44
C PHE A 129 11.88 -9.90 4.37
N GLY A 130 12.78 -9.91 3.38
CA GLY A 130 12.81 -10.92 2.33
C GLY A 130 11.64 -10.81 1.33
N VAL A 131 10.98 -9.67 1.27
CA VAL A 131 9.86 -9.46 0.34
C VAL A 131 10.42 -9.32 -1.08
N GLU A 132 10.11 -10.29 -1.93
CA GLU A 132 10.49 -10.30 -3.35
C GLU A 132 9.36 -9.82 -4.26
N ARG A 133 8.10 -9.95 -3.80
CA ARG A 133 6.93 -9.61 -4.57
C ARG A 133 5.93 -8.81 -3.74
N LEU A 134 5.53 -7.66 -4.29
CA LEU A 134 4.66 -6.71 -3.62
C LEU A 134 3.46 -6.34 -4.50
N ALA A 135 2.26 -6.54 -3.97
CA ALA A 135 1.04 -6.02 -4.58
C ALA A 135 0.69 -4.66 -3.95
N ILE A 136 0.74 -3.59 -4.74
CA ILE A 136 0.31 -2.26 -4.31
C ILE A 136 -1.20 -2.16 -4.57
N VAL A 137 -1.98 -2.34 -3.52
CA VAL A 137 -3.44 -2.50 -3.61
C VAL A 137 -4.24 -1.20 -3.44
N GLY A 138 -3.57 -0.09 -3.28
CA GLY A 138 -4.23 1.22 -3.36
C GLY A 138 -3.93 2.15 -2.17
N GLY A 139 -4.49 3.37 -2.02
CA GLY A 139 -5.27 4.12 -3.00
C GLY A 139 -4.44 4.79 -4.10
N GLY A 140 -5.14 5.55 -4.93
CA GLY A 140 -4.58 6.13 -6.14
C GLY A 140 -3.29 6.94 -5.94
N HIS A 141 -3.17 7.70 -4.86
CA HIS A 141 -1.95 8.45 -4.53
C HIS A 141 -0.75 7.55 -4.23
N ILE A 142 -0.96 6.41 -3.59
CA ILE A 142 0.12 5.43 -3.37
C ILE A 142 0.53 4.82 -4.70
N CYS A 143 -0.42 4.37 -5.50
CA CYS A 143 -0.13 3.83 -6.84
C CYS A 143 0.60 4.86 -7.70
N GLY A 144 0.18 6.13 -7.68
CA GLY A 144 0.84 7.23 -8.39
C GLY A 144 2.27 7.48 -7.92
N GLY A 145 2.51 7.49 -6.60
CA GLY A 145 3.85 7.67 -6.03
C GLY A 145 4.82 6.54 -6.43
N PHE A 146 4.38 5.29 -6.38
CA PHE A 146 5.18 4.16 -6.86
C PHE A 146 5.43 4.21 -8.37
N LEU A 147 4.44 4.64 -9.15
CA LEU A 147 4.60 4.83 -10.60
C LEU A 147 5.61 5.93 -10.90
N GLU A 148 5.54 7.07 -10.20
CA GLU A 148 6.49 8.19 -10.37
C GLU A 148 7.91 7.81 -9.96
N ALA A 149 8.06 6.95 -8.93
CA ALA A 149 9.33 6.41 -8.50
C ALA A 149 9.91 5.32 -9.43
N GLY A 150 9.15 4.86 -10.43
CA GLY A 150 9.58 3.79 -11.34
C GLY A 150 9.62 2.40 -10.71
N LEU A 151 8.80 2.17 -9.67
CA LEU A 151 8.78 0.95 -8.86
C LEU A 151 7.61 0.01 -9.22
N ILE A 152 6.99 0.19 -10.38
CA ILE A 152 5.89 -0.67 -10.85
C ILE A 152 6.33 -1.43 -12.09
N ASP A 153 6.30 -2.75 -12.03
CA ASP A 153 6.61 -3.64 -13.16
C ASP A 153 5.34 -4.02 -13.94
N GLU A 154 4.26 -4.31 -13.21
CA GLU A 154 2.99 -4.78 -13.76
C GLU A 154 1.82 -3.95 -13.24
N VAL A 155 0.82 -3.77 -14.10
CA VAL A 155 -0.45 -3.13 -13.77
C VAL A 155 -1.57 -4.14 -13.96
N SER A 156 -2.32 -4.40 -12.88
CA SER A 156 -3.47 -5.31 -12.86
C SER A 156 -4.73 -4.52 -12.55
N ILE A 157 -5.68 -4.45 -13.47
CA ILE A 157 -6.89 -3.64 -13.36
C ILE A 157 -8.12 -4.49 -13.62
N MET A 158 -9.05 -4.48 -12.69
CA MET A 158 -10.38 -5.05 -12.84
C MET A 158 -11.37 -3.95 -13.16
N VAL A 159 -12.08 -4.09 -14.26
CA VAL A 159 -13.16 -3.19 -14.66
C VAL A 159 -14.48 -3.89 -14.34
N ALA A 160 -15.14 -3.45 -13.26
CA ALA A 160 -16.42 -3.97 -12.85
C ALA A 160 -17.56 -3.36 -13.68
N PRO A 161 -18.65 -4.11 -13.93
CA PRO A 161 -19.79 -3.64 -14.72
C PRO A 161 -20.67 -2.68 -13.90
N GLY A 162 -20.16 -1.50 -13.56
CA GLY A 162 -20.85 -0.48 -12.79
C GLY A 162 -20.32 0.91 -13.04
N ILE A 163 -21.21 1.90 -12.97
CA ILE A 163 -20.87 3.31 -13.12
C ILE A 163 -21.19 4.02 -11.81
N ASP A 164 -20.16 4.56 -11.15
CA ASP A 164 -20.34 5.31 -9.91
C ASP A 164 -20.94 6.72 -10.17
N GLY A 165 -20.36 7.49 -11.09
CA GLY A 165 -20.82 8.85 -11.44
C GLY A 165 -20.65 9.89 -10.34
N ARG A 166 -20.13 9.57 -9.15
CA ARG A 166 -19.94 10.52 -8.05
C ARG A 166 -18.74 11.44 -8.30
N LYS A 167 -18.90 12.71 -7.95
CA LYS A 167 -17.81 13.69 -8.03
C LYS A 167 -16.72 13.39 -6.98
N GLY A 168 -15.46 13.59 -7.34
CA GLY A 168 -14.33 13.52 -6.41
C GLY A 168 -13.80 12.12 -6.14
N GLN A 169 -14.13 11.16 -7.00
CA GLN A 169 -13.50 9.84 -6.94
C GLN A 169 -12.05 9.91 -7.44
N THR A 170 -11.15 9.16 -6.79
CA THR A 170 -9.75 9.09 -7.17
C THR A 170 -9.55 8.21 -8.41
N ALA A 171 -8.54 8.53 -9.22
CA ALA A 171 -8.08 7.66 -10.28
C ALA A 171 -7.31 6.44 -9.73
N VAL A 172 -7.07 5.43 -10.56
CA VAL A 172 -6.23 4.27 -10.21
C VAL A 172 -4.81 4.72 -9.87
N PHE A 173 -4.28 5.68 -10.64
CA PHE A 173 -3.02 6.39 -10.38
C PHE A 173 -3.32 7.88 -10.26
N ASP A 174 -2.94 8.48 -9.14
CA ASP A 174 -3.25 9.87 -8.82
C ASP A 174 -2.08 10.53 -8.09
N GLY A 175 -2.08 11.87 -8.00
CA GLY A 175 -1.10 12.62 -7.21
C GLY A 175 0.25 12.86 -7.87
N ILE A 176 0.48 12.43 -9.12
CA ILE A 176 1.68 12.78 -9.87
C ILE A 176 1.62 14.27 -10.23
N SER A 177 2.54 15.04 -9.69
CA SER A 177 2.53 16.51 -9.83
C SER A 177 3.26 17.04 -11.08
N ARG A 178 3.98 16.21 -11.80
CA ARG A 178 4.73 16.61 -12.99
C ARG A 178 3.77 16.88 -14.15
N MET A 179 3.58 18.16 -14.48
CA MET A 179 2.73 18.60 -15.60
C MET A 179 3.27 18.21 -16.99
N GLU A 180 4.57 17.93 -17.10
CA GLU A 180 5.28 17.67 -18.38
C GLU A 180 5.76 16.21 -18.50
N CYS A 181 5.11 15.26 -17.85
CA CYS A 181 5.50 13.86 -18.01
C CYS A 181 4.84 13.24 -19.26
N ASN A 182 5.63 12.51 -20.03
CA ASN A 182 5.06 11.64 -21.06
C ASN A 182 4.28 10.50 -20.40
N PRO A 183 3.13 10.09 -20.97
CA PRO A 183 2.40 8.92 -20.47
C PRO A 183 3.29 7.68 -20.44
N TYR A 184 3.21 6.92 -19.35
CA TYR A 184 3.89 5.64 -19.24
C TYR A 184 3.33 4.68 -20.30
N LYS A 185 4.22 4.03 -21.04
CA LYS A 185 3.83 3.08 -22.08
C LYS A 185 3.63 1.70 -21.48
N LEU A 186 2.50 1.11 -21.79
CA LEU A 186 2.14 -0.23 -21.33
C LEU A 186 2.12 -1.22 -22.49
N LYS A 187 2.45 -2.47 -22.19
CA LYS A 187 2.28 -3.61 -23.08
C LYS A 187 1.21 -4.52 -22.49
N LEU A 188 0.12 -4.72 -23.23
CA LEU A 188 -0.93 -5.67 -22.82
C LEU A 188 -0.36 -7.08 -22.75
N GLU A 189 -0.60 -7.77 -21.63
CA GLU A 189 -0.23 -9.17 -21.41
C GLU A 189 -1.44 -10.10 -21.50
N SER A 190 -2.53 -9.78 -20.79
CA SER A 190 -3.75 -10.58 -20.85
C SER A 190 -5.01 -9.73 -20.69
N VAL A 191 -6.10 -10.28 -21.22
CA VAL A 191 -7.48 -9.81 -21.00
C VAL A 191 -8.30 -11.05 -20.67
N GLU A 192 -8.96 -11.02 -19.52
CA GLU A 192 -9.92 -12.06 -19.12
C GLU A 192 -11.28 -11.43 -18.90
N GLN A 193 -12.33 -12.05 -19.44
CA GLN A 193 -13.71 -11.74 -19.11
C GLN A 193 -14.22 -12.82 -18.15
N TRP A 194 -14.79 -12.39 -17.03
CA TRP A 194 -15.36 -13.29 -16.03
C TRP A 194 -16.89 -13.39 -16.19
N GLU A 195 -17.47 -14.45 -15.67
CA GLU A 195 -18.93 -14.70 -15.71
C GLU A 195 -19.75 -13.59 -15.02
N THR A 196 -19.11 -12.82 -14.13
CA THR A 196 -19.69 -11.66 -13.42
C THR A 196 -19.63 -10.36 -14.23
N ASP A 197 -19.37 -10.43 -15.54
CA ASP A 197 -19.19 -9.28 -16.44
C ASP A 197 -17.98 -8.38 -16.08
N ILE A 198 -17.08 -8.86 -15.23
CA ILE A 198 -15.81 -8.19 -14.93
C ILE A 198 -14.84 -8.45 -16.08
N VAL A 199 -14.11 -7.41 -16.48
CA VAL A 199 -12.97 -7.52 -17.38
C VAL A 199 -11.70 -7.30 -16.58
N TRP A 200 -10.80 -8.29 -16.57
CA TRP A 200 -9.49 -8.21 -15.92
C TRP A 200 -8.41 -7.98 -16.95
N LEU A 201 -7.67 -6.88 -16.80
CA LEU A 201 -6.62 -6.41 -17.70
C LEU A 201 -5.27 -6.50 -16.97
N ARG A 202 -4.26 -7.09 -17.62
CA ARG A 202 -2.88 -7.09 -17.13
C ARG A 202 -1.95 -6.47 -18.16
N TYR A 203 -1.07 -5.60 -17.67
CA TYR A 203 -0.08 -4.90 -18.50
C TYR A 203 1.29 -4.96 -17.83
N LYS A 204 2.34 -4.95 -18.65
CA LYS A 204 3.71 -4.60 -18.22
C LYS A 204 4.02 -3.16 -18.56
N ILE A 205 4.78 -2.48 -17.69
CA ILE A 205 5.39 -1.18 -18.00
C ILE A 205 6.57 -1.43 -18.93
N LYS A 206 6.73 -0.54 -19.94
CA LYS A 206 7.81 -0.61 -20.93
C LYS A 206 8.98 0.28 -20.55
#